data_9e1a8769b17a7127267fc8bf772422f7
#
_entry.id   9e1a8769b17a7127267fc8bf772422f7
#
_cell.length_a   1.000
_cell.length_b   1.000
_cell.length_c   1.000
_cell.angle_alpha   90.00
_cell.angle_beta   90.00
_cell.angle_gamma   90.00
#
_symmetry.space_group_name_H-M   'P 1'
#
loop_
_entity.id
_entity.type
_entity.pdbx_description
1 polymer ?
#
loop_
_entity_poly.entity_id
_entity_poly.type
_entity_poly.pdbx_seq_one_letter_code
_entity_poly.pdbx_strand_id
1 'polypeptide(L)'
;MEDQNIRIRLKAFEHRVLDQATSEIASTAKRTGARVRGPIPLPTRIEKFTVLRSPHIDKKSREQFEIRTHKRLLDIIDPTPQTVDALMKLDLAAGVDVEIKLA
;
A
#
# COMPACT_ATOMS: atom_id res chain seq x y z
N MET A 1 23.13 -6.29 20.27
CA MET A 1 21.77 -6.68 19.89
C MET A 1 21.44 -6.05 18.55
N GLU A 2 21.05 -6.85 17.62
CA GLU A 2 20.74 -6.33 16.30
C GLU A 2 19.36 -5.71 16.27
N ASP A 3 19.28 -4.53 15.69
CA ASP A 3 18.01 -3.87 15.49
C ASP A 3 17.29 -4.54 14.33
N GLN A 4 16.02 -4.83 14.54
CA GLN A 4 15.20 -5.38 13.47
C GLN A 4 14.64 -4.27 12.63
N ASN A 5 14.80 -4.41 11.32
CA ASN A 5 14.17 -3.50 10.38
C ASN A 5 12.71 -3.87 10.21
N ILE A 6 11.93 -2.87 9.83
CA ILE A 6 10.50 -3.06 9.58
C ILE A 6 10.27 -2.95 8.09
N ARG A 7 9.60 -3.94 7.52
CA ARG A 7 9.21 -3.93 6.12
C ARG A 7 7.71 -3.72 6.04
N ILE A 8 7.32 -2.69 5.31
CA ILE A 8 5.92 -2.32 5.18
C ILE A 8 5.51 -2.44 3.73
N ARG A 9 4.46 -3.23 3.48
CA ARG A 9 3.82 -3.33 2.18
C ARG A 9 2.49 -2.63 2.22
N LEU A 10 2.25 -1.79 1.22
CA LEU A 10 0.99 -1.11 1.08
C LEU A 10 0.34 -1.49 -0.23
N LYS A 11 -0.97 -1.67 -0.20
CA LYS A 11 -1.77 -1.98 -1.38
C LYS A 11 -2.98 -1.08 -1.43
N ALA A 12 -3.33 -0.61 -2.60
CA ALA A 12 -4.57 0.13 -2.80
C ALA A 12 -4.98 0.05 -4.27
N PHE A 13 -6.26 0.25 -4.52
CA PHE A 13 -6.76 0.30 -5.88
C PHE A 13 -6.51 1.65 -6.54
N GLU A 14 -6.31 2.68 -5.74
CA GLU A 14 -6.04 4.03 -6.23
C GLU A 14 -4.62 4.45 -5.88
N HIS A 15 -3.85 4.82 -6.89
CA HIS A 15 -2.43 5.14 -6.69
C HIS A 15 -2.23 6.41 -5.86
N ARG A 16 -3.13 7.40 -5.97
CA ARG A 16 -2.99 8.65 -5.22
C ARG A 16 -3.12 8.44 -3.72
N VAL A 17 -4.11 7.65 -3.32
CA VAL A 17 -4.32 7.30 -1.92
C VAL A 17 -3.14 6.52 -1.39
N LEU A 18 -2.61 5.61 -2.20
CA LEU A 18 -1.46 4.80 -1.85
C LEU A 18 -0.21 5.65 -1.66
N ASP A 19 0.05 6.56 -2.59
CA ASP A 19 1.23 7.43 -2.52
C ASP A 19 1.15 8.36 -1.31
N GLN A 20 -0.03 8.87 -1.00
CA GLN A 20 -0.24 9.71 0.17
C GLN A 20 0.01 8.94 1.47
N ALA A 21 -0.51 7.73 1.58
CA ALA A 21 -0.29 6.88 2.75
C ALA A 21 1.19 6.54 2.92
N THR A 22 1.86 6.23 1.81
CA THR A 22 3.29 5.93 1.80
C THR A 22 4.10 7.12 2.29
N SER A 23 3.76 8.31 1.83
CA SER A 23 4.42 9.55 2.24
C SER A 23 4.22 9.82 3.73
N GLU A 24 3.03 9.58 4.25
CA GLU A 24 2.74 9.77 5.68
C GLU A 24 3.57 8.82 6.54
N ILE A 25 3.67 7.55 6.14
CA ILE A 25 4.48 6.56 6.86
C ILE A 25 5.95 6.96 6.85
N ALA A 26 6.46 7.34 5.69
CA ALA A 26 7.86 7.75 5.56
C ALA A 26 8.17 8.97 6.41
N SER A 27 7.30 9.98 6.40
CA SER A 27 7.47 11.17 7.21
C SER A 27 7.45 10.86 8.70
N THR A 28 6.53 10.01 9.13
CA THR A 28 6.42 9.60 10.53
C THR A 28 7.68 8.88 10.98
N ALA A 29 8.20 7.97 10.17
CA ALA A 29 9.41 7.23 10.50
C ALA A 29 10.62 8.16 10.60
N LYS A 30 10.78 9.07 9.66
CA LYS A 30 11.89 10.03 9.67
C LYS A 30 11.82 10.96 10.88
N ARG A 31 10.63 11.42 11.23
CA ARG A 31 10.42 12.31 12.36
C ARG A 31 10.80 11.66 13.69
N THR A 32 10.65 10.35 13.79
CA THR A 32 11.00 9.59 15.00
C THR A 32 12.45 9.10 15.01
N GLY A 33 13.25 9.49 14.03
CA GLY A 33 14.67 9.19 14.00
C GLY A 33 15.07 7.96 13.22
N ALA A 34 14.12 7.24 12.62
CA ALA A 34 14.43 6.09 11.80
C ALA A 34 14.84 6.52 10.38
N ARG A 35 15.58 5.67 9.70
CA ARG A 35 15.90 5.86 8.30
C ARG A 35 14.89 5.11 7.46
N VAL A 36 14.56 5.64 6.30
CA VAL A 36 13.59 5.04 5.40
C VAL A 36 14.23 4.75 4.06
N ARG A 37 14.07 3.52 3.61
CA ARG A 37 14.52 3.09 2.29
C ARG A 37 13.28 2.87 1.42
N GLY A 38 13.22 3.53 0.30
CA GLY A 38 12.06 3.54 -0.58
C GLY A 38 11.29 4.83 -0.48
N PRO A 39 10.05 4.91 -0.93
CA PRO A 39 9.20 3.79 -1.35
C PRO A 39 9.63 3.16 -2.67
N ILE A 40 9.50 1.85 -2.75
CA ILE A 40 9.80 1.11 -3.96
C ILE A 40 8.47 0.67 -4.58
N PRO A 41 8.15 1.11 -5.80
CA PRO A 41 6.95 0.63 -6.46
C PRO A 41 7.14 -0.83 -6.89
N LEU A 42 6.18 -1.65 -6.53
CA LEU A 42 6.12 -3.03 -6.99
C LEU A 42 5.23 -3.11 -8.23
N PRO A 43 5.34 -4.19 -9.02
CA PRO A 43 4.50 -4.33 -10.20
C PRO A 43 3.01 -4.22 -9.87
N THR A 44 2.30 -3.44 -10.66
CA THR A 44 0.85 -3.28 -10.52
C THR A 44 0.16 -4.51 -11.04
N ARG A 45 -0.71 -5.08 -10.24
CA ARG A 45 -1.53 -6.21 -10.66
C ARG A 45 -2.79 -5.69 -11.35
N ILE A 46 -3.05 -6.20 -12.54
CA ILE A 46 -4.22 -5.81 -13.32
C ILE A 46 -5.10 -7.03 -13.49
N GLU A 47 -6.36 -6.92 -13.06
CA GLU A 47 -7.35 -7.96 -13.24
C GLU A 47 -8.48 -7.42 -14.11
N LYS A 48 -8.84 -8.17 -15.14
CA LYS A 48 -9.89 -7.77 -16.06
C LYS A 48 -11.07 -8.71 -15.92
N PHE A 49 -12.26 -8.14 -15.82
CA PHE A 49 -13.49 -8.90 -15.72
C PHE A 49 -14.43 -8.53 -16.85
N THR A 50 -15.15 -9.52 -17.35
CA THR A 50 -16.25 -9.30 -18.28
C THR A 50 -17.54 -9.65 -17.57
N VAL A 51 -18.47 -8.71 -17.51
CA VAL A 51 -19.77 -8.92 -16.87
C VAL A 51 -20.84 -8.84 -17.92
N LEU A 52 -21.72 -9.85 -17.93
CA LEU A 52 -22.91 -9.84 -18.77
C LEU A 52 -24.04 -9.21 -17.97
N ARG A 53 -24.53 -8.06 -18.46
CA ARG A 53 -25.63 -7.36 -17.78
C ARG A 53 -26.97 -8.05 -17.96
N SER A 54 -27.18 -8.66 -19.13
CA SER A 54 -28.42 -9.37 -19.39
C SER A 54 -28.15 -10.51 -20.36
N PRO A 55 -28.66 -11.72 -20.06
CA PRO A 55 -28.47 -12.86 -20.95
C PRO A 55 -29.28 -12.77 -22.25
N HIS A 56 -30.26 -11.88 -22.30
CA HIS A 56 -31.14 -11.75 -23.48
C HIS A 56 -30.73 -10.70 -24.46
N ILE A 57 -29.74 -9.92 -24.12
CA ILE A 57 -29.26 -8.81 -24.95
C ILE A 57 -27.99 -9.25 -25.66
N ASP A 58 -27.76 -8.67 -26.81
CA ASP A 58 -26.60 -9.00 -27.63
C ASP A 58 -25.27 -8.64 -26.98
N LYS A 59 -24.19 -8.76 -27.74
CA LYS A 59 -22.84 -8.57 -27.24
C LYS A 59 -22.57 -7.19 -26.66
N LYS A 60 -23.39 -6.20 -26.95
CA LYS A 60 -23.22 -4.84 -26.41
C LYS A 60 -23.54 -4.76 -24.93
N SER A 61 -24.20 -5.76 -24.37
CA SER A 61 -24.48 -5.79 -22.94
C SER A 61 -23.30 -6.21 -22.09
N ARG A 62 -22.19 -6.61 -22.69
CA ARG A 62 -20.99 -6.99 -21.97
C ARG A 62 -20.22 -5.75 -21.55
N GLU A 63 -19.88 -5.69 -20.29
CA GLU A 63 -18.98 -4.67 -19.78
C GLU A 63 -17.70 -5.32 -19.31
N GLN A 64 -16.59 -4.70 -19.66
CA GLN A 64 -15.29 -5.10 -19.17
C GLN A 64 -14.88 -4.16 -18.06
N PHE A 65 -14.53 -4.74 -16.93
CA PHE A 65 -14.00 -4.00 -15.78
C PHE A 65 -12.55 -4.36 -15.60
N GLU A 66 -11.78 -3.38 -15.18
CA GLU A 66 -10.38 -3.54 -14.89
C GLU A 66 -10.13 -3.08 -13.48
N ILE A 67 -9.51 -3.94 -12.67
CA ILE A 67 -9.09 -3.59 -11.33
C ILE A 67 -7.58 -3.58 -11.31
N ARG A 68 -7.01 -2.43 -10.93
CA ARG A 68 -5.58 -2.28 -10.76
C ARG A 68 -5.25 -2.23 -9.29
N THR A 69 -4.36 -3.11 -8.86
CA THR A 69 -3.86 -3.12 -7.49
C THR A 69 -2.45 -2.57 -7.49
N HIS A 70 -2.29 -1.40 -6.93
CA HIS A 70 -0.99 -0.77 -6.78
C HIS A 70 -0.34 -1.20 -5.49
N LYS A 71 0.98 -1.40 -5.52
CA LYS A 71 1.74 -1.87 -4.37
C LYS A 71 2.97 -1.00 -4.16
N ARG A 72 3.29 -0.77 -2.89
CA ARG A 72 4.51 -0.05 -2.52
C ARG A 72 5.19 -0.80 -1.39
N LEU A 73 6.51 -0.72 -1.38
CA LEU A 73 7.34 -1.34 -0.35
C LEU A 73 8.18 -0.27 0.33
N LEU A 74 8.17 -0.27 1.66
CA LEU A 74 9.01 0.60 2.47
C LEU A 74 9.80 -0.25 3.45
N ASP A 75 11.09 0.04 3.58
CA ASP A 75 11.92 -0.51 4.64
C ASP A 75 12.25 0.60 5.62
N ILE A 76 11.94 0.37 6.87
CA ILE A 76 12.32 1.27 7.97
C ILE A 76 13.51 0.66 8.67
N ILE A 77 14.62 1.40 8.65
CA ILE A 77 15.91 0.93 9.15
C ILE A 77 16.20 1.64 10.48
N ASP A 78 16.69 0.88 11.44
CA ASP A 78 17.00 1.34 12.78
C ASP A 78 15.79 2.03 13.44
N PRO A 79 14.63 1.36 13.49
CA PRO A 79 13.47 1.95 14.16
C PRO A 79 13.70 2.09 15.65
N THR A 80 13.20 3.18 16.20
CA THR A 80 13.18 3.39 17.65
C THR A 80 11.85 2.92 18.21
N PRO A 81 11.72 2.74 19.53
CA PRO A 81 10.41 2.48 20.11
C PRO A 81 9.38 3.55 19.80
N GLN A 82 9.82 4.80 19.64
CA GLN A 82 8.96 5.88 19.22
C GLN A 82 8.45 5.70 17.81
N THR A 83 9.29 5.15 16.92
CA THR A 83 8.89 4.86 15.53
C THR A 83 7.76 3.85 15.51
N VAL A 84 7.92 2.74 16.22
CA VAL A 84 6.90 1.69 16.28
C VAL A 84 5.60 2.25 16.82
N ASP A 85 5.66 2.99 17.92
CA ASP A 85 4.50 3.57 18.55
C ASP A 85 3.78 4.56 17.64
N ALA A 86 4.53 5.42 16.96
CA ALA A 86 3.97 6.39 16.04
C ALA A 86 3.30 5.73 14.83
N LEU A 87 3.89 4.66 14.31
CA LEU A 87 3.30 3.93 13.19
C LEU A 87 1.99 3.23 13.58
N MET A 88 1.92 2.70 14.79
CA MET A 88 0.71 2.05 15.28
C MET A 88 -0.43 3.03 15.51
N LYS A 89 -0.11 4.28 15.80
CA LYS A 89 -1.10 5.34 16.01
C LYS A 89 -1.49 6.07 14.73
N LEU A 90 -0.81 5.77 13.64
CA LEU A 90 -1.05 6.47 12.39
C LEU A 90 -2.38 6.05 11.80
N ASP A 91 -3.20 7.04 11.48
CA ASP A 91 -4.51 6.82 10.88
C ASP A 91 -4.40 7.05 9.37
N LEU A 92 -4.39 5.96 8.63
CA LEU A 92 -4.26 6.01 7.18
C LEU A 92 -5.63 6.08 6.52
N ALA A 93 -5.64 6.59 5.28
CA ALA A 93 -6.87 6.69 4.51
C ALA A 93 -7.51 5.32 4.29
N ALA A 94 -8.84 5.30 4.24
CA ALA A 94 -9.57 4.09 3.90
C ALA A 94 -9.20 3.63 2.50
N GLY A 95 -9.21 2.32 2.29
CA GLY A 95 -8.86 1.73 1.00
C GLY A 95 -7.39 1.36 0.84
N VAL A 96 -6.57 1.62 1.85
CA VAL A 96 -5.17 1.21 1.86
C VAL A 96 -5.01 0.01 2.79
N ASP A 97 -4.50 -1.08 2.24
CA ASP A 97 -4.16 -2.26 3.02
C ASP A 97 -2.69 -2.22 3.38
N VAL A 98 -2.38 -2.39 4.64
CA VAL A 98 -1.02 -2.27 5.16
C VAL A 98 -0.61 -3.58 5.82
N GLU A 99 0.51 -4.11 5.40
CA GLU A 99 1.12 -5.30 5.99
C GLU A 99 2.48 -4.93 6.55
N ILE A 100 2.70 -5.23 7.82
CA ILE A 100 3.95 -4.90 8.51
C ILE A 100 4.64 -6.19 8.93
N LYS A 101 5.90 -6.32 8.54
CA LYS A 101 6.72 -7.48 8.89
C LYS A 101 8.05 -7.02 9.48
N LEU A 102 8.55 -7.77 10.43
CA LEU A 102 9.93 -7.61 10.88
C LEU A 102 10.86 -8.27 9.87
N ALA A 103 11.85 -7.55 9.46
CA ALA A 103 12.78 -8.03 8.45
C ALA A 103 14.13 -8.39 9.04
#